data_4c1c1c2d3a2efa0bce12b9865039037d
#
_entry.id   4c1c1c2d3a2efa0bce12b9865039037d
#
_cell.length_a   1.000
_cell.length_b   1.000
_cell.length_c   1.000
_cell.angle_alpha   90.00
_cell.angle_beta   90.00
_cell.angle_gamma   90.00
#
_symmetry.space_group_name_H-M   'P 1'
#
loop_
_entity.id
_entity.type
_entity.pdbx_description
1 polymer ?
#
loop_
_entity_poly.entity_id
_entity_poly.type
_entity_poly.pdbx_seq_one_letter_code
_entity_poly.pdbx_strand_id
1 'polypeptide(L)'
;MEMAAVIQEPATRVHPDAAARTPAVTRTQRRVLVIDGHPRDGSFGSALASTLQRAAASRTEDCRFLRLRELAFDPCHREDALEPDLLAAQEDIRWAEILVFVYPTWWGTMPALLKGFLDRLLRPGFAFAERSDGGWRGLLGGRAALLVTTMDTPRWIYRWLLGAPGHRAMRDATLGFCGIRPVRVLEFGPIRTSTLAQRRTWLGRAAREARNLDRTFVSGPRARLKAWRAAARLHFYVQPWLAYTMGAAAANAIGQPWNWPTYLVGYIAIFLVEFITVIANELADVGSDRINANASPLTGGSRVLVEDRLSPSALRRGLVWAFVLFAFTVLLGVLIVPSATSLIVLGIVGLALGLAYSAPPVRLCARGLGELNVAVTHSFLVVLAGFALQGAAIFLAVPWALGLPLCLAVLPAIILAGFPDYEADEATGKCTLAVRIGRKSAAMLAGTIALSAAVLPLFMDHLARGWMWWVAIPAIPHAAWLCRRLRTYLRAGTPPGRIDALLILALTFMIWFAAVPLAAILLRE
;
A
#
# COMPACT_ATOMS: atom_id res chain seq x y z
N MET A 1 19.54 50.61 51.66
CA MET A 1 18.67 50.31 52.79
C MET A 1 17.48 49.59 52.21
N GLU A 2 17.62 48.30 52.37
CA GLU A 2 16.62 47.39 52.99
C GLU A 2 15.39 47.13 52.10
N MET A 3 14.95 45.93 51.84
CA MET A 3 15.29 44.58 52.41
C MET A 3 14.64 43.52 51.50
N ALA A 4 15.39 42.48 51.27
CA ALA A 4 14.89 41.26 50.63
C ALA A 4 13.93 40.48 51.53
N ALA A 5 12.95 39.81 50.96
CA ALA A 5 12.35 38.58 51.55
C ALA A 5 11.83 37.72 50.42
N VAL A 6 12.57 36.80 50.01
CA VAL A 6 12.49 35.32 50.06
C VAL A 6 11.06 34.77 50.30
N ILE A 7 10.50 34.20 49.24
CA ILE A 7 9.58 33.07 49.34
C ILE A 7 10.14 31.97 48.42
N GLN A 8 10.73 30.97 49.08
CA GLN A 8 11.07 29.66 48.49
C GLN A 8 9.80 28.82 48.43
N GLU A 9 9.41 28.41 47.23
CA GLU A 9 8.53 27.25 47.04
C GLU A 9 9.39 26.01 46.70
N PRO A 10 9.04 24.84 47.25
CA PRO A 10 9.85 23.64 47.09
C PRO A 10 9.70 23.03 45.67
N ALA A 11 10.80 22.91 45.00
CA ALA A 11 10.92 22.17 43.74
C ALA A 11 10.64 20.69 43.98
N THR A 12 9.46 20.24 43.57
CA THR A 12 9.18 18.80 43.36
C THR A 12 10.01 18.32 42.18
N ARG A 13 11.09 17.60 42.48
CA ARG A 13 11.88 16.84 41.50
C ARG A 13 10.99 15.74 40.93
N VAL A 14 10.50 15.90 39.71
CA VAL A 14 10.04 14.81 38.87
C VAL A 14 11.28 14.20 38.22
N HIS A 15 11.61 12.99 38.63
CA HIS A 15 12.62 12.18 37.99
C HIS A 15 12.21 11.88 36.53
N PRO A 16 13.05 12.16 35.53
CA PRO A 16 12.83 11.69 34.17
C PRO A 16 13.52 10.34 34.02
N ASP A 17 12.90 9.27 34.48
CA ASP A 17 13.42 7.93 34.20
C ASP A 17 12.40 7.13 33.41
N ALA A 18 12.96 6.47 32.38
CA ALA A 18 12.37 5.37 31.61
C ALA A 18 11.33 5.73 30.54
N ALA A 19 11.58 6.72 29.70
CA ALA A 19 11.22 6.56 28.30
C ALA A 19 12.21 5.55 27.69
N ALA A 20 11.86 4.25 27.71
CA ALA A 20 12.57 3.23 26.99
C ALA A 20 12.67 3.66 25.52
N ARG A 21 13.86 4.10 25.12
CA ARG A 21 14.20 4.38 23.73
C ARG A 21 14.06 3.06 22.99
N THR A 22 12.92 2.88 22.30
CA THR A 22 12.82 1.89 21.23
C THR A 22 14.03 2.09 20.34
N PRO A 23 14.84 1.05 20.04
CA PRO A 23 16.00 1.22 19.17
C PRO A 23 15.47 1.77 17.85
N ALA A 24 15.82 3.00 17.54
CA ALA A 24 15.63 3.56 16.23
C ALA A 24 16.27 2.58 15.26
N VAL A 25 15.46 1.96 14.40
CA VAL A 25 15.96 1.21 13.24
C VAL A 25 16.97 2.12 12.59
N THR A 26 18.24 1.80 12.73
CA THR A 26 19.37 2.54 12.16
C THR A 26 19.11 2.57 10.66
N ARG A 27 18.54 3.67 10.18
CA ARG A 27 18.41 3.98 8.78
C ARG A 27 19.83 4.07 8.24
N THR A 28 20.26 3.07 7.48
CA THR A 28 21.53 3.12 6.75
C THR A 28 21.43 4.32 5.82
N GLN A 29 22.11 5.40 6.19
CA GLN A 29 22.19 6.62 5.39
C GLN A 29 22.93 6.25 4.10
N ARG A 30 22.29 6.47 2.94
CA ARG A 30 22.88 6.09 1.66
C ARG A 30 23.84 7.15 1.16
N ARG A 31 24.93 6.71 0.58
CA ARG A 31 25.96 7.55 -0.04
C ARG A 31 25.46 8.08 -1.38
N VAL A 32 25.36 9.41 -1.48
CA VAL A 32 24.80 10.10 -2.64
C VAL A 32 25.88 10.89 -3.38
N LEU A 33 25.99 10.69 -4.69
CA LEU A 33 26.83 11.53 -5.56
C LEU A 33 25.93 12.33 -6.50
N VAL A 34 25.98 13.66 -6.40
CA VAL A 34 25.30 14.58 -7.32
C VAL A 34 26.30 15.04 -8.38
N ILE A 35 25.96 14.83 -9.65
CA ILE A 35 26.79 15.17 -10.82
C ILE A 35 26.10 16.28 -11.60
N ASP A 36 26.69 17.47 -11.60
CA ASP A 36 26.26 18.60 -12.42
C ASP A 36 26.90 18.50 -13.80
N GLY A 37 26.14 18.00 -14.76
CA GLY A 37 26.52 17.86 -16.15
C GLY A 37 26.19 19.06 -17.03
N HIS A 38 25.85 20.24 -16.45
CA HIS A 38 25.58 21.44 -17.23
C HIS A 38 26.89 22.15 -17.59
N PRO A 39 27.15 22.42 -18.90
CA PRO A 39 28.42 23.05 -19.32
C PRO A 39 28.61 24.50 -18.83
N ARG A 40 27.52 25.24 -18.57
CA ARG A 40 27.55 26.63 -18.13
C ARG A 40 27.24 26.77 -16.64
N ASP A 41 28.02 27.55 -15.94
CA ASP A 41 27.70 27.99 -14.59
C ASP A 41 26.52 28.98 -14.57
N GLY A 42 25.89 29.20 -13.41
CA GLY A 42 24.75 30.12 -13.27
C GLY A 42 23.49 29.70 -14.00
N SER A 43 23.46 28.50 -14.61
CA SER A 43 22.29 27.98 -15.29
C SER A 43 21.21 27.47 -14.31
N PHE A 44 19.95 27.35 -14.78
CA PHE A 44 18.90 26.73 -13.97
C PHE A 44 19.20 25.24 -13.66
N GLY A 45 19.91 24.55 -14.56
CA GLY A 45 20.42 23.20 -14.31
C GLY A 45 21.36 23.13 -13.12
N SER A 46 22.37 24.05 -13.08
CA SER A 46 23.30 24.16 -11.95
C SER A 46 22.59 24.55 -10.64
N ALA A 47 21.58 25.42 -10.71
CA ALA A 47 20.75 25.75 -9.54
C ALA A 47 19.96 24.52 -9.02
N LEU A 48 19.45 23.65 -9.92
CA LEU A 48 18.83 22.38 -9.57
C LEU A 48 19.85 21.43 -8.92
N ALA A 49 21.06 21.29 -9.49
CA ALA A 49 22.12 20.42 -8.95
C ALA A 49 22.52 20.84 -7.53
N SER A 50 22.76 22.13 -7.31
CA SER A 50 23.08 22.68 -5.98
C SER A 50 21.92 22.52 -4.99
N THR A 51 20.68 22.64 -5.45
CA THR A 51 19.49 22.42 -4.59
C THR A 51 19.34 20.95 -4.19
N LEU A 52 19.59 20.03 -5.12
CA LEU A 52 19.56 18.58 -4.87
C LEU A 52 20.66 18.19 -3.89
N GLN A 53 21.88 18.68 -4.10
CA GLN A 53 23.01 18.42 -3.21
C GLN A 53 22.74 18.91 -1.77
N ARG A 54 22.33 20.17 -1.58
CA ARG A 54 21.99 20.69 -0.25
C ARG A 54 20.86 19.93 0.42
N ALA A 55 19.84 19.56 -0.35
CA ALA A 55 18.69 18.82 0.18
C ALA A 55 19.04 17.37 0.51
N ALA A 56 19.93 16.72 -0.24
CA ALA A 56 20.46 15.40 0.10
C ALA A 56 21.36 15.47 1.34
N ALA A 57 22.32 16.41 1.39
CA ALA A 57 23.23 16.62 2.51
C ALA A 57 22.49 16.94 3.83
N SER A 58 21.30 17.53 3.78
CA SER A 58 20.46 17.73 4.99
C SER A 58 19.89 16.42 5.58
N ARG A 59 20.04 15.29 4.89
CA ARG A 59 19.53 13.96 5.29
C ARG A 59 20.61 12.92 5.50
N THR A 60 21.78 13.12 4.90
CA THR A 60 22.93 12.25 5.04
C THR A 60 24.20 13.09 5.04
N GLU A 61 25.14 12.76 5.92
CA GLU A 61 26.49 13.36 5.90
C GLU A 61 27.30 12.85 4.69
N ASP A 62 26.89 11.75 4.08
CA ASP A 62 27.53 11.09 2.94
C ASP A 62 26.96 11.61 1.60
N CYS A 63 27.20 12.90 1.27
CA CYS A 63 26.80 13.49 0.01
C CYS A 63 28.00 14.19 -0.66
N ARG A 64 28.41 13.69 -1.84
CA ARG A 64 29.45 14.29 -2.68
C ARG A 64 28.85 15.06 -3.84
N PHE A 65 29.57 16.05 -4.34
CA PHE A 65 29.14 16.91 -5.44
C PHE A 65 30.24 17.06 -6.49
N LEU A 66 29.94 16.66 -7.72
CA LEU A 66 30.88 16.70 -8.85
C LEU A 66 30.34 17.63 -9.93
N ARG A 67 31.13 18.65 -10.33
CA ARG A 67 30.80 19.55 -11.42
C ARG A 67 31.67 19.24 -12.62
N LEU A 68 31.10 18.71 -13.68
CA LEU A 68 31.86 18.24 -14.84
C LEU A 68 32.64 19.34 -15.56
N ARG A 69 32.16 20.61 -15.52
CA ARG A 69 32.82 21.77 -16.11
C ARG A 69 34.09 22.21 -15.38
N GLU A 70 34.27 21.73 -14.14
CA GLU A 70 35.45 22.07 -13.31
C GLU A 70 36.57 21.01 -13.44
N LEU A 71 36.28 19.86 -14.07
CA LEU A 71 37.22 18.77 -14.25
C LEU A 71 38.16 19.05 -15.44
N ALA A 72 39.43 18.75 -15.24
CA ALA A 72 40.45 18.79 -16.27
C ALA A 72 40.52 17.43 -17.02
N PHE A 73 39.74 17.28 -18.08
CA PHE A 73 39.78 16.09 -18.94
C PHE A 73 39.43 16.42 -20.39
N ASP A 74 39.92 15.62 -21.32
CA ASP A 74 39.54 15.70 -22.73
C ASP A 74 38.21 14.87 -22.92
N PRO A 75 37.10 15.49 -23.35
CA PRO A 75 35.87 14.80 -23.59
C PRO A 75 35.89 13.84 -24.80
N CYS A 76 36.94 13.93 -25.64
CA CYS A 76 37.10 12.99 -26.76
C CYS A 76 37.58 11.64 -26.25
N HIS A 77 36.94 10.56 -26.74
CA HIS A 77 37.37 9.20 -26.38
C HIS A 77 38.79 8.92 -26.93
N ARG A 78 39.68 8.48 -26.03
CA ARG A 78 41.03 7.98 -26.38
C ARG A 78 41.32 6.73 -25.58
N GLU A 79 42.17 5.85 -26.12
CA GLU A 79 42.58 4.62 -25.44
C GLU A 79 43.73 4.82 -24.43
N ASP A 80 44.13 6.05 -24.18
CA ASP A 80 45.17 6.42 -23.25
C ASP A 80 44.75 6.29 -21.75
N ALA A 81 45.69 6.54 -20.87
CA ALA A 81 45.44 6.59 -19.42
C ALA A 81 44.40 7.65 -19.06
N LEU A 82 43.61 7.36 -18.01
CA LEU A 82 42.66 8.35 -17.50
C LEU A 82 43.37 9.48 -16.78
N GLU A 83 42.85 10.67 -16.96
CA GLU A 83 43.29 11.86 -16.24
C GLU A 83 42.96 11.70 -14.73
N PRO A 84 43.73 12.34 -13.83
CA PRO A 84 43.53 12.23 -12.39
C PRO A 84 42.11 12.55 -11.93
N ASP A 85 41.45 13.54 -12.53
CA ASP A 85 40.09 13.93 -12.20
C ASP A 85 39.07 12.84 -12.58
N LEU A 86 39.29 12.10 -13.66
CA LEU A 86 38.45 10.99 -14.04
C LEU A 86 38.67 9.76 -13.14
N LEU A 87 39.90 9.53 -12.68
CA LEU A 87 40.19 8.49 -11.70
C LEU A 87 39.50 8.79 -10.37
N ALA A 88 39.54 10.04 -9.89
CA ALA A 88 38.82 10.47 -8.70
C ALA A 88 37.29 10.32 -8.88
N ALA A 89 36.76 10.65 -10.06
CA ALA A 89 35.36 10.46 -10.38
C ALA A 89 34.94 8.97 -10.40
N GLN A 90 35.84 8.05 -10.84
CA GLN A 90 35.58 6.60 -10.72
C GLN A 90 35.45 6.17 -9.26
N GLU A 91 36.32 6.67 -8.36
CA GLU A 91 36.24 6.39 -6.92
C GLU A 91 34.95 6.93 -6.31
N ASP A 92 34.53 8.16 -6.70
CA ASP A 92 33.26 8.72 -6.27
C ASP A 92 32.06 7.88 -6.71
N ILE A 93 32.07 7.34 -7.93
CA ILE A 93 31.03 6.43 -8.42
C ILE A 93 31.09 5.07 -7.70
N ARG A 94 32.28 4.52 -7.41
CA ARG A 94 32.40 3.29 -6.61
C ARG A 94 31.85 3.47 -5.20
N TRP A 95 32.12 4.64 -4.60
CA TRP A 95 31.67 4.97 -3.26
C TRP A 95 30.15 5.17 -3.19
N ALA A 96 29.51 5.78 -4.20
CA ALA A 96 28.10 6.12 -4.18
C ALA A 96 27.19 4.91 -4.31
N GLU A 97 26.05 4.94 -3.64
CA GLU A 97 24.92 4.02 -3.81
C GLU A 97 23.83 4.63 -4.67
N ILE A 98 23.73 5.98 -4.67
CA ILE A 98 22.77 6.73 -5.49
C ILE A 98 23.53 7.78 -6.29
N LEU A 99 23.38 7.75 -7.61
CA LEU A 99 23.91 8.73 -8.55
C LEU A 99 22.79 9.68 -9.01
N VAL A 100 23.00 10.97 -8.90
CA VAL A 100 22.06 12.00 -9.36
C VAL A 100 22.71 12.80 -10.49
N PHE A 101 22.29 12.55 -11.73
CA PHE A 101 22.78 13.29 -12.89
C PHE A 101 21.85 14.45 -13.21
N VAL A 102 22.38 15.67 -13.24
CA VAL A 102 21.62 16.90 -13.56
C VAL A 102 22.17 17.49 -14.84
N TYR A 103 21.36 17.56 -15.90
CA TYR A 103 21.82 18.05 -17.20
C TYR A 103 20.68 18.61 -18.07
N PRO A 104 20.97 19.51 -19.03
CA PRO A 104 20.00 19.95 -20.01
C PRO A 104 19.82 18.89 -21.12
N THR A 105 18.62 18.80 -21.65
CA THR A 105 18.33 18.02 -22.86
C THR A 105 18.55 18.93 -24.07
N TRP A 106 19.62 18.72 -24.80
CA TRP A 106 19.95 19.41 -26.05
C TRP A 106 19.87 18.43 -27.21
N TRP A 107 19.19 18.82 -28.28
CA TRP A 107 19.00 17.95 -29.44
C TRP A 107 18.45 16.56 -29.08
N GLY A 108 17.55 16.54 -28.10
CA GLY A 108 16.91 15.31 -27.63
C GLY A 108 17.77 14.42 -26.72
N THR A 109 19.02 14.79 -26.40
CA THR A 109 19.95 14.00 -25.58
C THR A 109 20.73 14.85 -24.58
N MET A 110 21.76 14.28 -23.95
CA MET A 110 22.67 14.94 -23.02
C MET A 110 23.67 15.85 -23.74
N PRO A 111 24.26 16.86 -23.08
CA PRO A 111 25.34 17.69 -23.62
C PRO A 111 26.60 16.88 -23.93
N ALA A 112 27.40 17.35 -24.89
CA ALA A 112 28.69 16.75 -25.26
C ALA A 112 29.61 16.53 -24.07
N LEU A 113 29.70 17.49 -23.15
CA LEU A 113 30.51 17.39 -21.92
C LEU A 113 30.11 16.14 -21.08
N LEU A 114 28.83 15.92 -20.84
CA LEU A 114 28.36 14.74 -20.10
C LEU A 114 28.58 13.47 -20.90
N LYS A 115 28.37 13.50 -22.23
CA LYS A 115 28.61 12.34 -23.09
C LYS A 115 30.07 11.95 -23.07
N GLY A 116 30.98 12.92 -23.28
CA GLY A 116 32.42 12.67 -23.24
C GLY A 116 32.91 12.17 -21.88
N PHE A 117 32.38 12.74 -20.78
CA PHE A 117 32.65 12.24 -19.43
C PHE A 117 32.29 10.76 -19.29
N LEU A 118 31.09 10.34 -19.74
CA LEU A 118 30.66 8.96 -19.67
C LEU A 118 31.48 8.03 -20.58
N ASP A 119 31.82 8.48 -21.79
CA ASP A 119 32.62 7.70 -22.74
C ASP A 119 34.05 7.45 -22.25
N ARG A 120 34.64 8.44 -21.59
CA ARG A 120 35.96 8.33 -20.97
C ARG A 120 35.95 7.48 -19.72
N LEU A 121 34.93 7.65 -18.87
CA LEU A 121 34.86 7.08 -17.53
C LEU A 121 34.44 5.60 -17.52
N LEU A 122 33.42 5.24 -18.33
CA LEU A 122 32.75 3.92 -18.28
C LEU A 122 33.50 2.89 -19.14
N ARG A 123 34.72 2.55 -18.73
CA ARG A 123 35.61 1.63 -19.44
C ARG A 123 35.42 0.16 -19.02
N PRO A 124 35.90 -0.80 -19.86
CA PRO A 124 36.06 -2.20 -19.46
C PRO A 124 36.87 -2.33 -18.18
N GLY A 125 36.51 -3.28 -17.30
CA GLY A 125 37.13 -3.47 -15.98
C GLY A 125 36.65 -2.54 -14.87
N PHE A 126 36.03 -1.39 -15.21
CA PHE A 126 35.40 -0.50 -14.24
C PHE A 126 33.87 -0.60 -14.29
N ALA A 127 33.28 -0.34 -15.47
CA ALA A 127 31.84 -0.25 -15.63
C ALA A 127 31.20 -1.56 -16.13
N PHE A 128 31.94 -2.32 -16.90
CA PHE A 128 31.51 -3.58 -17.47
C PHE A 128 32.68 -4.53 -17.76
N ALA A 129 32.40 -5.81 -17.94
CA ALA A 129 33.36 -6.82 -18.32
C ALA A 129 32.73 -7.83 -19.30
N GLU A 130 33.54 -8.42 -20.15
CA GLU A 130 33.15 -9.52 -20.97
C GLU A 130 32.98 -10.81 -20.14
N ARG A 131 31.99 -11.62 -20.50
CA ARG A 131 31.74 -12.92 -19.88
C ARG A 131 32.39 -14.01 -20.70
N SER A 132 32.66 -15.15 -20.08
CA SER A 132 33.23 -16.35 -20.75
C SER A 132 32.35 -16.91 -21.87
N ASP A 133 31.05 -16.56 -21.90
CA ASP A 133 30.07 -16.94 -22.91
C ASP A 133 29.93 -15.92 -24.06
N GLY A 134 30.82 -14.93 -24.16
CA GLY A 134 30.81 -13.88 -25.18
C GLY A 134 29.80 -12.75 -24.91
N GLY A 135 29.10 -12.77 -23.74
CA GLY A 135 28.18 -11.71 -23.32
C GLY A 135 28.86 -10.63 -22.46
N TRP A 136 28.10 -9.63 -22.08
CA TRP A 136 28.58 -8.53 -21.23
C TRP A 136 27.95 -8.58 -19.84
N ARG A 137 28.72 -8.18 -18.83
CA ARG A 137 28.25 -8.01 -17.43
C ARG A 137 28.56 -6.61 -16.94
N GLY A 138 27.53 -5.88 -16.47
CA GLY A 138 27.71 -4.61 -15.77
C GLY A 138 28.34 -4.82 -14.39
N LEU A 139 29.36 -4.03 -14.07
CA LEU A 139 30.12 -4.09 -12.82
C LEU A 139 29.65 -3.08 -11.75
N LEU A 140 28.80 -2.11 -12.13
CA LEU A 140 28.31 -1.07 -11.24
C LEU A 140 26.94 -1.44 -10.63
N GLY A 141 26.62 -2.72 -10.52
CA GLY A 141 25.41 -3.23 -9.88
C GLY A 141 25.30 -2.81 -8.41
N GLY A 142 24.04 -2.82 -7.88
CA GLY A 142 23.75 -2.38 -6.50
C GLY A 142 23.56 -0.87 -6.36
N ARG A 143 23.79 -0.09 -7.41
CA ARG A 143 23.57 1.37 -7.46
C ARG A 143 22.26 1.70 -8.14
N ALA A 144 21.67 2.84 -7.72
CA ALA A 144 20.50 3.45 -8.37
C ALA A 144 20.88 4.82 -8.95
N ALA A 145 20.08 5.33 -9.93
CA ALA A 145 20.31 6.64 -10.47
C ALA A 145 19.03 7.48 -10.62
N LEU A 146 19.15 8.79 -10.42
CA LEU A 146 18.15 9.80 -10.73
C LEU A 146 18.68 10.72 -11.84
N LEU A 147 18.00 10.75 -12.97
CA LEU A 147 18.25 11.69 -14.04
C LEU A 147 17.35 12.91 -13.82
N VAL A 148 17.94 14.08 -13.67
CA VAL A 148 17.23 15.35 -13.52
C VAL A 148 17.52 16.17 -14.75
N THR A 149 16.52 16.32 -15.61
CA THR A 149 16.72 16.95 -16.93
C THR A 149 15.89 18.22 -17.08
N THR A 150 16.47 19.18 -17.77
CA THR A 150 15.81 20.43 -18.18
C THR A 150 15.69 20.47 -19.70
N MET A 151 14.56 20.98 -20.23
CA MET A 151 14.31 21.04 -21.66
C MET A 151 13.35 22.18 -22.01
N ASP A 152 13.37 22.62 -23.28
CA ASP A 152 12.39 23.59 -23.80
C ASP A 152 11.23 22.91 -24.52
N THR A 153 11.43 21.71 -25.04
CA THR A 153 10.35 20.90 -25.62
C THR A 153 9.32 20.53 -24.54
N PRO A 154 8.01 20.70 -24.78
CA PRO A 154 6.98 20.22 -23.87
C PRO A 154 7.16 18.74 -23.56
N ARG A 155 7.08 18.38 -22.27
CA ARG A 155 7.39 17.03 -21.77
C ARG A 155 6.57 15.92 -22.46
N TRP A 156 5.31 16.20 -22.79
CA TRP A 156 4.45 15.24 -23.48
C TRP A 156 4.92 14.96 -24.91
N ILE A 157 5.38 16.00 -25.66
CA ILE A 157 5.97 15.85 -27.00
C ILE A 157 7.25 15.01 -26.90
N TYR A 158 8.14 15.37 -25.97
CA TYR A 158 9.40 14.65 -25.80
C TYR A 158 9.19 13.18 -25.46
N ARG A 159 8.19 12.88 -24.57
CA ARG A 159 7.91 11.50 -24.13
C ARG A 159 7.15 10.67 -25.18
N TRP A 160 6.06 11.22 -25.70
CA TRP A 160 5.11 10.43 -26.48
C TRP A 160 5.36 10.51 -27.98
N LEU A 161 5.75 11.69 -28.51
CA LEU A 161 5.99 11.87 -29.94
C LEU A 161 7.43 11.52 -30.33
N LEU A 162 8.43 11.97 -29.52
CA LEU A 162 9.85 11.70 -29.81
C LEU A 162 10.39 10.43 -29.13
N GLY A 163 9.61 9.77 -28.28
CA GLY A 163 10.01 8.54 -27.58
C GLY A 163 11.11 8.69 -26.54
N ALA A 164 11.36 9.91 -26.04
CA ALA A 164 12.37 10.26 -25.02
C ALA A 164 13.77 9.69 -25.31
N PRO A 165 14.38 9.97 -26.48
CA PRO A 165 15.60 9.28 -26.95
C PRO A 165 16.77 9.42 -25.98
N GLY A 166 17.02 10.65 -25.45
CA GLY A 166 18.13 10.88 -24.50
C GLY A 166 17.94 10.16 -23.17
N HIS A 167 16.70 10.07 -22.68
CA HIS A 167 16.42 9.30 -21.45
C HIS A 167 16.64 7.80 -21.67
N ARG A 168 16.26 7.26 -22.81
CA ARG A 168 16.49 5.85 -23.15
C ARG A 168 17.97 5.56 -23.33
N ALA A 169 18.70 6.43 -24.03
CA ALA A 169 20.14 6.30 -24.20
C ALA A 169 20.86 6.27 -22.84
N MET A 170 20.55 7.22 -21.96
CA MET A 170 21.17 7.30 -20.62
C MET A 170 20.73 6.17 -19.70
N ARG A 171 19.41 5.91 -19.61
CA ARG A 171 18.84 4.94 -18.68
C ARG A 171 19.12 3.49 -19.07
N ASP A 172 18.86 3.16 -20.33
CA ASP A 172 18.84 1.77 -20.79
C ASP A 172 20.19 1.34 -21.40
N ALA A 173 20.70 2.15 -22.35
CA ALA A 173 21.90 1.82 -23.09
C ALA A 173 23.20 2.13 -22.35
N THR A 174 23.23 3.13 -21.45
CA THR A 174 24.44 3.51 -20.70
C THR A 174 24.40 2.94 -19.28
N LEU A 175 23.60 3.52 -18.39
CA LEU A 175 23.58 3.13 -16.97
C LEU A 175 23.09 1.70 -16.76
N GLY A 176 22.03 1.31 -17.49
CA GLY A 176 21.47 -0.03 -17.42
C GLY A 176 22.42 -1.12 -17.91
N PHE A 177 23.23 -0.84 -18.93
CA PHE A 177 24.29 -1.72 -19.42
C PHE A 177 25.38 -1.91 -18.36
N CYS A 178 25.77 -0.84 -17.66
CA CYS A 178 26.75 -0.89 -16.57
C CYS A 178 26.19 -1.58 -15.28
N GLY A 179 24.91 -1.97 -15.25
CA GLY A 179 24.29 -2.63 -14.09
C GLY A 179 23.64 -1.66 -13.10
N ILE A 180 23.64 -0.34 -13.35
CA ILE A 180 23.03 0.66 -12.48
C ILE A 180 21.50 0.62 -12.69
N ARG A 181 20.79 0.10 -11.70
CA ARG A 181 19.31 -0.02 -11.70
C ARG A 181 18.78 0.04 -10.26
N PRO A 182 17.60 0.64 -10.01
CA PRO A 182 16.71 1.33 -10.98
C PRO A 182 17.22 2.73 -11.37
N VAL A 183 16.83 3.19 -12.57
CA VAL A 183 17.07 4.58 -13.04
C VAL A 183 15.74 5.31 -13.15
N ARG A 184 15.58 6.42 -12.46
CA ARG A 184 14.39 7.29 -12.51
C ARG A 184 14.70 8.60 -13.23
N VAL A 185 13.65 9.24 -13.74
CA VAL A 185 13.77 10.50 -14.47
C VAL A 185 12.85 11.55 -13.87
N LEU A 186 13.40 12.72 -13.58
CA LEU A 186 12.70 13.92 -13.14
C LEU A 186 12.93 15.03 -14.18
N GLU A 187 11.87 15.45 -14.84
CA GLU A 187 11.92 16.39 -15.96
C GLU A 187 11.35 17.75 -15.57
N PHE A 188 12.03 18.82 -16.01
CA PHE A 188 11.60 20.20 -15.87
C PHE A 188 11.60 20.91 -17.24
N GLY A 189 10.51 21.57 -17.55
CA GLY A 189 10.36 22.32 -18.80
C GLY A 189 8.89 22.59 -19.16
N PRO A 190 8.69 23.47 -20.15
CA PRO A 190 9.70 24.24 -20.91
C PRO A 190 10.38 25.32 -20.06
N ILE A 191 11.73 25.42 -20.18
CA ILE A 191 12.53 26.35 -19.33
C ILE A 191 12.44 27.77 -19.83
N ARG A 192 12.57 27.98 -21.18
CA ARG A 192 12.65 29.31 -21.79
C ARG A 192 11.41 30.17 -21.50
N THR A 193 10.23 29.56 -21.47
CA THR A 193 8.95 30.24 -21.22
C THR A 193 8.52 30.20 -19.76
N SER A 194 9.33 29.62 -18.86
CA SER A 194 8.97 29.49 -17.45
C SER A 194 9.16 30.79 -16.66
N THR A 195 8.21 31.06 -15.75
CA THR A 195 8.27 32.19 -14.82
C THR A 195 9.19 31.87 -13.63
N LEU A 196 9.64 32.92 -12.91
CA LEU A 196 10.42 32.75 -11.67
C LEU A 196 9.64 31.94 -10.61
N ALA A 197 8.32 32.13 -10.52
CA ALA A 197 7.48 31.38 -9.60
C ALA A 197 7.47 29.88 -9.94
N GLN A 198 7.35 29.53 -11.22
CA GLN A 198 7.44 28.15 -11.68
C GLN A 198 8.82 27.54 -11.38
N ARG A 199 9.91 28.26 -11.63
CA ARG A 199 11.28 27.79 -11.32
C ARG A 199 11.47 27.55 -9.83
N ARG A 200 10.97 28.45 -8.95
CA ARG A 200 10.95 28.24 -7.49
C ARG A 200 10.19 26.97 -7.10
N THR A 201 9.02 26.75 -7.68
CA THR A 201 8.23 25.51 -7.47
C THR A 201 9.00 24.26 -7.89
N TRP A 202 9.72 24.32 -9.01
CA TRP A 202 10.56 23.22 -9.50
C TRP A 202 11.76 22.95 -8.60
N LEU A 203 12.44 23.98 -8.09
CA LEU A 203 13.49 23.82 -7.08
C LEU A 203 12.95 23.16 -5.81
N GLY A 204 11.78 23.61 -5.33
CA GLY A 204 11.11 22.97 -4.20
C GLY A 204 10.74 21.50 -4.44
N ARG A 205 10.34 21.14 -5.68
CA ARG A 205 10.10 19.74 -6.07
C ARG A 205 11.39 18.92 -6.10
N ALA A 206 12.47 19.47 -6.66
CA ALA A 206 13.78 18.82 -6.67
C ALA A 206 14.30 18.58 -5.25
N ALA A 207 14.19 19.57 -4.37
CA ALA A 207 14.57 19.44 -2.96
C ALA A 207 13.75 18.35 -2.23
N ARG A 208 12.46 18.26 -2.48
CA ARG A 208 11.63 17.18 -1.91
C ARG A 208 12.04 15.80 -2.41
N GLU A 209 12.35 15.66 -3.70
CA GLU A 209 12.83 14.40 -4.28
C GLU A 209 14.19 14.00 -3.68
N ALA A 210 15.13 14.95 -3.54
CA ALA A 210 16.44 14.70 -2.92
C ALA A 210 16.34 14.24 -1.46
N ARG A 211 15.47 14.85 -0.67
CA ARG A 211 15.21 14.42 0.72
C ARG A 211 14.60 13.02 0.83
N ASN A 212 14.04 12.48 -0.25
CA ASN A 212 13.35 11.20 -0.29
C ASN A 212 14.08 10.17 -1.18
N LEU A 213 15.35 10.39 -1.55
CA LEU A 213 16.11 9.49 -2.42
C LEU A 213 16.12 8.05 -1.90
N ASP A 214 16.30 7.84 -0.59
CA ASP A 214 16.29 6.51 0.02
C ASP A 214 14.99 5.76 -0.24
N ARG A 215 13.86 6.47 -0.12
CA ARG A 215 12.51 5.93 -0.36
C ARG A 215 12.24 5.70 -1.84
N THR A 216 12.82 6.55 -2.68
CA THR A 216 12.63 6.57 -4.13
C THR A 216 13.18 5.32 -4.80
N PHE A 217 14.28 4.75 -4.29
CA PHE A 217 15.01 3.65 -4.92
C PHE A 217 14.85 2.27 -4.27
N VAL A 218 14.19 2.15 -3.13
CA VAL A 218 13.87 0.86 -2.50
C VAL A 218 12.89 0.01 -3.33
N SER A 219 12.21 0.59 -4.33
CA SER A 219 11.11 -0.05 -5.04
C SER A 219 11.44 -0.45 -6.49
N GLY A 220 12.19 -1.54 -6.68
CA GLY A 220 12.18 -2.28 -7.96
C GLY A 220 10.76 -2.84 -8.27
N PRO A 221 10.47 -3.27 -9.51
CA PRO A 221 9.15 -3.79 -9.89
C PRO A 221 8.62 -4.88 -8.95
N ARG A 222 9.50 -5.79 -8.49
CA ARG A 222 9.16 -6.84 -7.51
C ARG A 222 8.81 -6.27 -6.13
N ALA A 223 9.54 -5.28 -5.65
CA ALA A 223 9.26 -4.62 -4.37
C ALA A 223 7.94 -3.82 -4.44
N ARG A 224 7.67 -3.16 -5.57
CA ARG A 224 6.38 -2.48 -5.80
C ARG A 224 5.23 -3.47 -5.86
N LEU A 225 5.37 -4.59 -6.56
CA LEU A 225 4.35 -5.64 -6.60
C LEU A 225 4.09 -6.20 -5.19
N LYS A 226 5.17 -6.48 -4.42
CA LYS A 226 5.06 -6.89 -3.01
C LYS A 226 4.34 -5.85 -2.16
N ALA A 227 4.64 -4.56 -2.36
CA ALA A 227 3.98 -3.46 -1.65
C ALA A 227 2.49 -3.34 -2.03
N TRP A 228 2.12 -3.48 -3.32
CA TRP A 228 0.74 -3.50 -3.77
C TRP A 228 -0.04 -4.72 -3.25
N ARG A 229 0.58 -5.91 -3.23
CA ARG A 229 -0.03 -7.11 -2.62
C ARG A 229 -0.27 -6.91 -1.13
N ALA A 230 0.65 -6.26 -0.42
CA ALA A 230 0.46 -5.91 0.98
C ALA A 230 -0.67 -4.89 1.16
N ALA A 231 -0.71 -3.82 0.33
CA ALA A 231 -1.78 -2.82 0.36
C ALA A 231 -3.16 -3.42 0.06
N ALA A 232 -3.25 -4.34 -0.90
CA ALA A 232 -4.49 -5.01 -1.27
C ALA A 232 -5.01 -5.97 -0.19
N ARG A 233 -4.18 -6.45 0.75
CA ARG A 233 -4.57 -7.32 1.88
C ARG A 233 -5.40 -8.53 1.43
N LEU A 234 -4.93 -9.24 0.40
CA LEU A 234 -5.67 -10.31 -0.31
C LEU A 234 -6.27 -11.41 0.58
N HIS A 235 -5.79 -11.58 1.81
CA HIS A 235 -6.36 -12.54 2.76
C HIS A 235 -7.79 -12.18 3.22
N PHE A 236 -8.22 -10.92 3.10
CA PHE A 236 -9.59 -10.52 3.41
C PHE A 236 -10.61 -10.91 2.34
N TYR A 237 -10.16 -11.20 1.11
CA TYR A 237 -11.07 -11.51 -0.01
C TYR A 237 -11.62 -12.94 0.02
N VAL A 238 -11.01 -13.83 0.80
CA VAL A 238 -11.41 -15.25 0.87
C VAL A 238 -12.82 -15.39 1.41
N GLN A 239 -13.15 -14.68 2.48
CA GLN A 239 -14.47 -14.77 3.11
C GLN A 239 -15.61 -14.24 2.22
N PRO A 240 -15.55 -13.02 1.67
CA PRO A 240 -16.56 -12.53 0.72
C PRO A 240 -16.72 -13.44 -0.50
N TRP A 241 -15.62 -14.00 -1.02
CA TRP A 241 -15.69 -14.94 -2.15
C TRP A 241 -16.44 -16.22 -1.80
N LEU A 242 -16.14 -16.84 -0.65
CA LEU A 242 -16.86 -18.05 -0.20
C LEU A 242 -18.36 -17.77 0.01
N ALA A 243 -18.68 -16.64 0.64
CA ALA A 243 -20.06 -16.22 0.88
C ALA A 243 -20.82 -15.94 -0.44
N TYR A 244 -20.18 -15.29 -1.40
CA TYR A 244 -20.72 -15.06 -2.74
C TYR A 244 -20.98 -16.38 -3.48
N THR A 245 -20.01 -17.30 -3.46
CA THR A 245 -20.12 -18.61 -4.09
C THR A 245 -21.23 -19.43 -3.45
N MET A 246 -21.35 -19.39 -2.12
CA MET A 246 -22.44 -20.05 -1.39
C MET A 246 -23.82 -19.53 -1.82
N GLY A 247 -23.95 -18.21 -1.96
CA GLY A 247 -25.20 -17.60 -2.47
C GLY A 247 -25.53 -18.04 -3.88
N ALA A 248 -24.53 -18.06 -4.78
CA ALA A 248 -24.69 -18.48 -6.16
C ALA A 248 -25.05 -19.98 -6.27
N ALA A 249 -24.37 -20.85 -5.51
CA ALA A 249 -24.66 -22.27 -5.46
C ALA A 249 -26.06 -22.54 -4.88
N ALA A 250 -26.49 -21.79 -3.86
CA ALA A 250 -27.83 -21.90 -3.31
C ALA A 250 -28.93 -21.53 -4.33
N ALA A 251 -28.69 -20.52 -5.18
CA ALA A 251 -29.60 -20.19 -6.27
C ALA A 251 -29.72 -21.34 -7.28
N ASN A 252 -28.60 -21.97 -7.64
CA ASN A 252 -28.56 -23.12 -8.53
C ASN A 252 -29.33 -24.32 -7.92
N ALA A 253 -29.07 -24.66 -6.66
CA ALA A 253 -29.74 -25.77 -5.96
C ALA A 253 -31.25 -25.59 -5.76
N ILE A 254 -31.80 -24.37 -5.93
CA ILE A 254 -33.24 -24.11 -5.95
C ILE A 254 -33.84 -24.06 -7.37
N GLY A 255 -33.05 -24.42 -8.40
CA GLY A 255 -33.49 -24.54 -9.77
C GLY A 255 -33.12 -23.39 -10.71
N GLN A 256 -32.31 -22.43 -10.29
CA GLN A 256 -31.79 -21.45 -11.23
C GLN A 256 -30.61 -22.04 -12.02
N PRO A 257 -30.55 -21.88 -13.35
CA PRO A 257 -29.43 -22.37 -14.14
C PRO A 257 -28.14 -21.64 -13.77
N TRP A 258 -27.05 -22.41 -13.59
CA TRP A 258 -25.76 -21.81 -13.32
C TRP A 258 -25.25 -20.99 -14.53
N ASN A 259 -24.93 -19.71 -14.30
CA ASN A 259 -24.47 -18.77 -15.33
C ASN A 259 -23.05 -18.29 -15.01
N TRP A 260 -22.04 -18.85 -15.69
CA TRP A 260 -20.63 -18.51 -15.49
C TRP A 260 -20.28 -17.04 -15.82
N PRO A 261 -20.72 -16.44 -16.94
CA PRO A 261 -20.50 -15.02 -17.20
C PRO A 261 -20.98 -14.12 -16.08
N THR A 262 -22.21 -14.36 -15.60
CA THR A 262 -22.81 -13.60 -14.50
C THR A 262 -22.03 -13.79 -13.20
N TYR A 263 -21.63 -15.04 -12.88
CA TYR A 263 -20.83 -15.34 -11.70
C TYR A 263 -19.49 -14.59 -11.72
N LEU A 264 -18.78 -14.60 -12.85
CA LEU A 264 -17.49 -13.94 -12.98
C LEU A 264 -17.60 -12.42 -12.91
N VAL A 265 -18.62 -11.80 -13.53
CA VAL A 265 -18.87 -10.37 -13.44
C VAL A 265 -19.13 -9.94 -12.00
N GLY A 266 -20.00 -10.65 -11.30
CA GLY A 266 -20.29 -10.36 -9.89
C GLY A 266 -19.07 -10.53 -9.00
N TYR A 267 -18.29 -11.59 -9.21
CA TYR A 267 -17.02 -11.81 -8.50
C TYR A 267 -16.03 -10.68 -8.71
N ILE A 268 -15.82 -10.23 -9.96
CA ILE A 268 -14.92 -9.10 -10.29
C ILE A 268 -15.44 -7.81 -9.64
N ALA A 269 -16.75 -7.56 -9.67
CA ALA A 269 -17.35 -6.39 -9.05
C ALA A 269 -17.11 -6.36 -7.53
N ILE A 270 -17.32 -7.49 -6.83
CA ILE A 270 -17.06 -7.63 -5.39
C ILE A 270 -15.57 -7.43 -5.09
N PHE A 271 -14.67 -8.06 -5.88
CA PHE A 271 -13.23 -7.88 -5.74
C PHE A 271 -12.82 -6.41 -5.85
N LEU A 272 -13.39 -5.66 -6.80
CA LEU A 272 -13.09 -4.25 -6.99
C LEU A 272 -13.64 -3.36 -5.87
N VAL A 273 -14.85 -3.64 -5.38
CA VAL A 273 -15.42 -2.95 -4.21
C VAL A 273 -14.54 -3.15 -2.99
N GLU A 274 -14.11 -4.38 -2.73
CA GLU A 274 -13.20 -4.71 -1.62
C GLU A 274 -11.86 -3.99 -1.77
N PHE A 275 -11.26 -4.00 -2.97
CA PHE A 275 -10.03 -3.29 -3.24
C PHE A 275 -10.16 -1.78 -3.02
N ILE A 276 -11.25 -1.16 -3.49
CA ILE A 276 -11.56 0.25 -3.27
C ILE A 276 -11.66 0.55 -1.77
N THR A 277 -12.40 -0.27 -1.04
CA THR A 277 -12.60 -0.13 0.41
C THR A 277 -11.28 -0.21 1.17
N VAL A 278 -10.47 -1.23 0.91
CA VAL A 278 -9.18 -1.45 1.59
C VAL A 278 -8.19 -0.32 1.29
N ILE A 279 -8.09 0.13 0.02
CA ILE A 279 -7.20 1.24 -0.34
C ILE A 279 -7.69 2.58 0.21
N ALA A 280 -9.00 2.83 0.25
CA ALA A 280 -9.57 4.03 0.87
C ALA A 280 -9.28 4.05 2.38
N ASN A 281 -9.43 2.91 3.04
CA ASN A 281 -9.10 2.77 4.46
C ASN A 281 -7.60 2.99 4.75
N GLU A 282 -6.70 2.44 3.95
CA GLU A 282 -5.25 2.63 4.08
C GLU A 282 -4.86 4.12 3.97
N LEU A 283 -5.55 4.88 3.12
CA LEU A 283 -5.36 6.33 3.01
C LEU A 283 -5.93 7.11 4.19
N ALA A 284 -7.03 6.65 4.78
CA ALA A 284 -7.70 7.31 5.91
C ALA A 284 -6.98 7.06 7.24
N ASP A 285 -6.48 5.85 7.47
CA ASP A 285 -5.95 5.40 8.75
C ASP A 285 -4.44 5.66 8.92
N VAL A 286 -3.75 6.30 7.98
CA VAL A 286 -2.30 6.54 8.06
C VAL A 286 -1.86 7.25 9.36
N GLY A 287 -2.74 8.06 9.96
CA GLY A 287 -2.48 8.75 11.23
C GLY A 287 -2.40 7.79 12.41
N SER A 288 -3.42 6.95 12.61
CA SER A 288 -3.47 5.94 13.66
C SER A 288 -2.44 4.83 13.44
N ASP A 289 -2.24 4.39 12.20
CA ASP A 289 -1.26 3.35 11.85
C ASP A 289 0.19 3.75 12.19
N ARG A 290 0.52 5.05 12.15
CA ARG A 290 1.86 5.54 12.52
C ARG A 290 2.20 5.36 13.99
N ILE A 291 1.23 5.53 14.87
CA ILE A 291 1.41 5.44 16.33
C ILE A 291 1.10 4.04 16.86
N ASN A 292 0.52 3.15 16.04
CA ASN A 292 0.20 1.80 16.45
C ASN A 292 1.47 0.95 16.67
N ALA A 293 1.76 0.64 17.93
CA ALA A 293 2.88 -0.22 18.34
C ALA A 293 2.57 -1.73 18.23
N ASN A 294 1.29 -2.11 18.14
CA ASN A 294 0.82 -3.50 18.20
C ASN A 294 0.46 -4.09 16.82
N ALA A 295 0.84 -3.40 15.72
CA ALA A 295 0.55 -3.86 14.38
C ALA A 295 1.13 -5.26 14.10
N SER A 296 0.35 -6.10 13.41
CA SER A 296 0.72 -7.45 13.00
C SER A 296 0.36 -7.68 11.51
N PRO A 297 0.76 -8.80 10.90
CA PRO A 297 0.34 -9.13 9.53
C PRO A 297 -1.18 -9.23 9.35
N LEU A 298 -1.94 -9.43 10.43
CA LEU A 298 -3.39 -9.59 10.42
C LEU A 298 -4.15 -8.30 10.75
N THR A 299 -3.51 -7.34 11.50
CA THR A 299 -4.16 -6.11 11.98
C THR A 299 -3.19 -4.93 11.95
N GLY A 300 -3.70 -3.70 12.09
CA GLY A 300 -2.87 -2.49 12.17
C GLY A 300 -2.42 -1.97 10.81
N GLY A 301 -3.26 -2.10 9.79
CA GLY A 301 -2.98 -1.62 8.44
C GLY A 301 -1.95 -2.45 7.68
N SER A 302 -1.75 -2.15 6.40
CA SER A 302 -0.70 -2.77 5.58
C SER A 302 0.67 -2.16 5.82
N ARG A 303 0.72 -1.01 6.50
CA ARG A 303 1.87 -0.17 6.80
C ARG A 303 2.66 0.31 5.57
N VAL A 304 2.12 0.13 4.35
CA VAL A 304 2.82 0.54 3.11
C VAL A 304 3.04 2.04 3.01
N LEU A 305 2.14 2.85 3.61
CA LEU A 305 2.29 4.31 3.72
C LEU A 305 3.19 4.70 4.90
N VAL A 306 3.08 4.00 6.02
CA VAL A 306 3.90 4.25 7.22
C VAL A 306 5.37 3.93 6.96
N GLU A 307 5.65 2.84 6.24
CA GLU A 307 6.98 2.39 5.85
C GLU A 307 7.45 2.99 4.51
N ASP A 308 6.67 3.91 3.92
CA ASP A 308 6.96 4.58 2.66
C ASP A 308 7.21 3.62 1.46
N ARG A 309 6.66 2.39 1.51
CA ARG A 309 6.76 1.41 0.42
C ARG A 309 5.92 1.81 -0.80
N LEU A 310 4.81 2.54 -0.58
CA LEU A 310 4.01 3.19 -1.61
C LEU A 310 3.77 4.65 -1.22
N SER A 311 3.63 5.53 -2.22
CA SER A 311 3.26 6.93 -1.96
C SER A 311 1.73 7.09 -1.91
N PRO A 312 1.20 8.08 -1.15
CA PRO A 312 -0.24 8.38 -1.17
C PRO A 312 -0.78 8.65 -2.58
N SER A 313 0.03 9.28 -3.45
CA SER A 313 -0.34 9.52 -4.85
C SER A 313 -0.41 8.23 -5.67
N ALA A 314 0.37 7.20 -5.35
CA ALA A 314 0.28 5.90 -6.00
C ALA A 314 -1.04 5.21 -5.61
N LEU A 315 -1.39 5.17 -4.31
CA LEU A 315 -2.64 4.60 -3.83
C LEU A 315 -3.86 5.32 -4.41
N ARG A 316 -3.86 6.68 -4.44
CA ARG A 316 -4.95 7.44 -5.08
C ARG A 316 -5.12 7.11 -6.57
N ARG A 317 -4.03 6.95 -7.33
CA ARG A 317 -4.12 6.51 -8.73
C ARG A 317 -4.67 5.08 -8.84
N GLY A 318 -4.24 4.16 -7.97
CA GLY A 318 -4.79 2.81 -7.90
C GLY A 318 -6.29 2.82 -7.60
N LEU A 319 -6.72 3.69 -6.68
CA LEU A 319 -8.13 3.89 -6.35
C LEU A 319 -8.93 4.38 -7.55
N VAL A 320 -8.45 5.41 -8.27
CA VAL A 320 -9.11 5.92 -9.50
C VAL A 320 -9.26 4.82 -10.55
N TRP A 321 -8.20 4.04 -10.81
CA TRP A 321 -8.27 2.94 -11.75
C TRP A 321 -9.23 1.83 -11.31
N ALA A 322 -9.30 1.54 -10.00
CA ALA A 322 -10.26 0.58 -9.47
C ALA A 322 -11.72 1.04 -9.66
N PHE A 323 -12.00 2.34 -9.47
CA PHE A 323 -13.31 2.91 -9.78
C PHE A 323 -13.66 2.81 -11.28
N VAL A 324 -12.72 3.12 -12.16
CA VAL A 324 -12.91 3.01 -13.61
C VAL A 324 -13.20 1.56 -14.01
N LEU A 325 -12.42 0.61 -13.46
CA LEU A 325 -12.62 -0.82 -13.72
C LEU A 325 -13.96 -1.31 -13.16
N PHE A 326 -14.36 -0.86 -11.96
CA PHE A 326 -15.66 -1.20 -11.38
C PHE A 326 -16.81 -0.69 -12.26
N ALA A 327 -16.78 0.58 -12.67
CA ALA A 327 -17.78 1.15 -13.56
C ALA A 327 -17.86 0.40 -14.91
N PHE A 328 -16.69 0.05 -15.48
CA PHE A 328 -16.61 -0.76 -16.69
C PHE A 328 -17.19 -2.17 -16.50
N THR A 329 -16.89 -2.82 -15.36
CA THR A 329 -17.41 -4.15 -15.02
C THR A 329 -18.93 -4.12 -14.89
N VAL A 330 -19.49 -3.12 -14.21
CA VAL A 330 -20.95 -2.95 -14.09
C VAL A 330 -21.58 -2.67 -15.47
N LEU A 331 -20.99 -1.78 -16.27
CA LEU A 331 -21.48 -1.48 -17.62
C LEU A 331 -21.48 -2.72 -18.52
N LEU A 332 -20.38 -3.46 -18.55
CA LEU A 332 -20.30 -4.74 -19.27
C LEU A 332 -21.33 -5.75 -18.74
N GLY A 333 -21.48 -5.80 -17.41
CA GLY A 333 -22.44 -6.67 -16.75
C GLY A 333 -23.89 -6.38 -17.17
N VAL A 334 -24.26 -5.12 -17.35
CA VAL A 334 -25.61 -4.73 -17.85
C VAL A 334 -25.92 -5.35 -19.21
N LEU A 335 -24.91 -5.59 -20.05
CA LEU A 335 -25.08 -6.16 -21.38
C LEU A 335 -25.17 -7.69 -21.38
N ILE A 336 -24.65 -8.37 -20.37
CA ILE A 336 -24.48 -9.83 -20.37
C ILE A 336 -25.20 -10.56 -19.21
N VAL A 337 -25.57 -9.83 -18.14
CA VAL A 337 -26.17 -10.39 -16.93
C VAL A 337 -27.70 -10.28 -17.02
N PRO A 338 -28.47 -11.38 -16.93
CA PRO A 338 -29.94 -11.32 -16.94
C PRO A 338 -30.52 -10.44 -15.82
N SER A 339 -29.86 -10.45 -14.65
CA SER A 339 -30.26 -9.67 -13.46
C SER A 339 -29.49 -8.35 -13.35
N ALA A 340 -29.42 -7.56 -14.43
CA ALA A 340 -28.67 -6.29 -14.49
C ALA A 340 -29.05 -5.31 -13.36
N THR A 341 -30.34 -5.22 -13.03
CA THR A 341 -30.82 -4.36 -11.92
C THR A 341 -30.20 -4.79 -10.58
N SER A 342 -30.14 -6.09 -10.30
CA SER A 342 -29.51 -6.61 -9.07
C SER A 342 -28.00 -6.28 -9.04
N LEU A 343 -27.30 -6.41 -10.16
CA LEU A 343 -25.88 -6.03 -10.27
C LEU A 343 -25.66 -4.55 -9.95
N ILE A 344 -26.47 -3.67 -10.54
CA ILE A 344 -26.36 -2.22 -10.34
C ILE A 344 -26.67 -1.86 -8.88
N VAL A 345 -27.82 -2.32 -8.36
CA VAL A 345 -28.28 -1.95 -7.00
C VAL A 345 -27.32 -2.49 -5.95
N LEU A 346 -26.98 -3.78 -5.98
CA LEU A 346 -26.10 -4.40 -4.99
C LEU A 346 -24.66 -3.90 -5.13
N GLY A 347 -24.20 -3.60 -6.35
CA GLY A 347 -22.92 -2.99 -6.61
C GLY A 347 -22.82 -1.57 -6.02
N ILE A 348 -23.84 -0.73 -6.24
CA ILE A 348 -23.88 0.64 -5.66
C ILE A 348 -23.98 0.57 -4.12
N VAL A 349 -24.84 -0.28 -3.57
CA VAL A 349 -24.98 -0.44 -2.13
C VAL A 349 -23.68 -0.93 -1.50
N GLY A 350 -23.03 -1.94 -2.09
CA GLY A 350 -21.75 -2.45 -1.62
C GLY A 350 -20.64 -1.39 -1.67
N LEU A 351 -20.56 -0.64 -2.77
CA LEU A 351 -19.58 0.45 -2.92
C LEU A 351 -19.85 1.58 -1.91
N ALA A 352 -21.12 1.98 -1.74
CA ALA A 352 -21.50 3.02 -0.80
C ALA A 352 -21.17 2.64 0.65
N LEU A 353 -21.49 1.41 1.07
CA LEU A 353 -21.16 0.88 2.40
C LEU A 353 -19.64 0.74 2.59
N GLY A 354 -18.92 0.24 1.57
CA GLY A 354 -17.46 0.13 1.60
C GLY A 354 -16.78 1.49 1.78
N LEU A 355 -17.21 2.52 1.05
CA LEU A 355 -16.70 3.88 1.21
C LEU A 355 -17.13 4.51 2.54
N ALA A 356 -18.39 4.30 2.97
CA ALA A 356 -18.90 4.80 4.24
C ALA A 356 -18.12 4.26 5.45
N TYR A 357 -17.42 3.15 5.32
CA TYR A 357 -16.58 2.60 6.37
C TYR A 357 -15.53 3.60 6.84
N SER A 358 -14.73 4.18 5.95
CA SER A 358 -13.60 5.07 6.30
C SER A 358 -13.69 6.49 5.74
N ALA A 359 -14.50 6.74 4.68
CA ALA A 359 -14.54 8.03 4.01
C ALA A 359 -15.44 9.06 4.71
N PRO A 360 -15.01 10.34 4.80
CA PRO A 360 -15.89 11.43 5.24
C PRO A 360 -17.08 11.61 4.26
N PRO A 361 -18.25 12.07 4.74
CA PRO A 361 -18.57 12.48 6.13
C PRO A 361 -19.01 11.33 7.03
N VAL A 362 -19.25 10.12 6.52
CA VAL A 362 -19.90 9.03 7.25
C VAL A 362 -18.94 8.38 8.25
N ARG A 363 -17.78 7.85 7.82
CA ARG A 363 -16.73 7.27 8.66
C ARG A 363 -17.26 6.32 9.74
N LEU A 364 -17.98 5.25 9.36
CA LEU A 364 -18.61 4.31 10.29
C LEU A 364 -17.60 3.67 11.26
N CYS A 365 -16.38 3.41 10.81
CA CYS A 365 -15.30 2.90 11.66
C CYS A 365 -14.94 3.81 12.83
N ALA A 366 -15.11 5.12 12.69
CA ALA A 366 -14.87 6.10 13.76
C ALA A 366 -16.09 6.38 14.63
N ARG A 367 -17.21 5.68 14.41
CA ARG A 367 -18.48 5.87 15.12
C ARG A 367 -18.97 4.61 15.83
N GLY A 368 -18.15 3.55 15.92
CA GLY A 368 -18.51 2.28 16.52
C GLY A 368 -19.52 1.45 15.72
N LEU A 369 -19.67 1.75 14.43
CA LEU A 369 -20.55 1.03 13.50
C LEU A 369 -19.75 0.32 12.40
N GLY A 370 -18.42 0.44 12.43
CA GLY A 370 -17.54 -0.19 11.44
C GLY A 370 -17.63 -1.70 11.45
N GLU A 371 -17.68 -2.30 12.64
CA GLU A 371 -17.76 -3.75 12.84
C GLU A 371 -19.05 -4.32 12.25
N LEU A 372 -20.18 -3.65 12.50
CA LEU A 372 -21.47 -4.05 11.91
C LEU A 372 -21.46 -3.87 10.40
N ASN A 373 -20.90 -2.78 9.89
CA ASN A 373 -20.80 -2.54 8.44
C ASN A 373 -20.00 -3.65 7.74
N VAL A 374 -18.85 -4.06 8.30
CA VAL A 374 -18.05 -5.16 7.75
C VAL A 374 -18.84 -6.48 7.82
N ALA A 375 -19.48 -6.78 8.94
CA ALA A 375 -20.27 -7.99 9.08
C ALA A 375 -21.39 -8.09 8.03
N VAL A 376 -22.12 -7.00 7.78
CA VAL A 376 -23.17 -6.95 6.77
C VAL A 376 -22.62 -7.08 5.35
N THR A 377 -21.55 -6.34 5.03
CA THR A 377 -21.01 -6.31 3.65
C THR A 377 -20.28 -7.59 3.28
N HIS A 378 -19.50 -8.19 4.20
CA HIS A 378 -18.68 -9.38 3.92
C HIS A 378 -19.44 -10.71 4.07
N SER A 379 -20.69 -10.67 4.53
CA SER A 379 -21.51 -11.87 4.68
C SER A 379 -22.84 -11.71 3.95
N PHE A 380 -23.74 -10.98 4.55
CA PHE A 380 -25.12 -10.89 4.13
C PHE A 380 -25.28 -10.33 2.72
N LEU A 381 -24.67 -9.18 2.44
CA LEU A 381 -24.78 -8.51 1.14
C LEU A 381 -24.16 -9.34 0.01
N VAL A 382 -23.03 -9.99 0.25
CA VAL A 382 -22.37 -10.81 -0.77
C VAL A 382 -23.09 -12.14 -1.01
N VAL A 383 -23.74 -12.73 0.01
CA VAL A 383 -24.63 -13.90 -0.17
C VAL A 383 -25.83 -13.52 -1.04
N LEU A 384 -26.48 -12.39 -0.72
CA LEU A 384 -27.58 -11.86 -1.55
C LEU A 384 -27.14 -11.59 -2.99
N ALA A 385 -25.95 -11.03 -3.17
CA ALA A 385 -25.40 -10.75 -4.51
C ALA A 385 -25.19 -12.05 -5.31
N GLY A 386 -24.57 -13.07 -4.71
CA GLY A 386 -24.40 -14.38 -5.35
C GLY A 386 -25.74 -14.99 -5.77
N PHE A 387 -26.71 -14.96 -4.87
CA PHE A 387 -28.04 -15.51 -5.09
C PHE A 387 -28.83 -14.76 -6.17
N ALA A 388 -28.88 -13.42 -6.08
CA ALA A 388 -29.65 -12.59 -7.00
C ALA A 388 -29.06 -12.54 -8.42
N LEU A 389 -27.74 -12.55 -8.54
CA LEU A 389 -27.09 -12.53 -9.85
C LEU A 389 -27.30 -13.81 -10.64
N GLN A 390 -27.52 -14.95 -9.99
CA GLN A 390 -27.93 -16.19 -10.65
C GLN A 390 -29.44 -16.22 -11.01
N GLY A 391 -30.17 -15.11 -10.81
CA GLY A 391 -31.57 -14.96 -11.23
C GLY A 391 -32.60 -15.30 -10.13
N ALA A 392 -32.15 -15.63 -8.92
CA ALA A 392 -33.07 -15.96 -7.83
C ALA A 392 -33.59 -14.69 -7.12
N ALA A 393 -34.84 -14.73 -6.64
CA ALA A 393 -35.44 -13.57 -5.93
C ALA A 393 -34.87 -13.44 -4.52
N ILE A 394 -34.32 -12.26 -4.19
CA ILE A 394 -33.66 -11.97 -2.90
C ILE A 394 -34.60 -12.08 -1.67
N PHE A 395 -35.91 -12.02 -1.89
CA PHE A 395 -36.93 -12.14 -0.83
C PHE A 395 -37.23 -13.57 -0.42
N LEU A 396 -36.69 -14.59 -1.10
CA LEU A 396 -36.78 -15.96 -0.64
C LEU A 396 -36.06 -16.15 0.70
N ALA A 397 -36.52 -17.06 1.53
CA ALA A 397 -35.96 -17.29 2.86
C ALA A 397 -34.50 -17.82 2.84
N VAL A 398 -34.13 -18.56 1.79
CA VAL A 398 -32.82 -19.21 1.66
C VAL A 398 -31.62 -18.28 1.84
N PRO A 399 -31.44 -17.17 1.08
CA PRO A 399 -30.26 -16.37 1.23
C PRO A 399 -30.19 -15.65 2.60
N TRP A 400 -31.34 -15.40 3.25
CA TRP A 400 -31.40 -14.83 4.59
C TRP A 400 -30.96 -15.84 5.65
N ALA A 401 -31.42 -17.09 5.51
CA ALA A 401 -31.03 -18.16 6.42
C ALA A 401 -29.54 -18.53 6.32
N LEU A 402 -28.91 -18.34 5.16
CA LEU A 402 -27.48 -18.52 4.97
C LEU A 402 -26.69 -17.28 5.45
N GLY A 403 -27.15 -16.08 5.12
CA GLY A 403 -26.44 -14.84 5.38
C GLY A 403 -26.46 -14.37 6.83
N LEU A 404 -27.57 -14.56 7.56
CA LEU A 404 -27.72 -14.07 8.92
C LEU A 404 -26.79 -14.77 9.93
N PRO A 405 -26.70 -16.11 9.99
CA PRO A 405 -25.73 -16.77 10.86
C PRO A 405 -24.28 -16.41 10.51
N LEU A 406 -23.96 -16.28 9.22
CA LEU A 406 -22.64 -15.84 8.77
C LEU A 406 -22.33 -14.40 9.21
N CYS A 407 -23.31 -13.50 9.15
CA CYS A 407 -23.17 -12.12 9.63
C CYS A 407 -22.79 -12.08 11.12
N LEU A 408 -23.46 -12.87 11.94
CA LEU A 408 -23.12 -13.01 13.35
C LEU A 408 -21.74 -13.65 13.56
N ALA A 409 -21.34 -14.60 12.71
CA ALA A 409 -20.04 -15.27 12.82
C ALA A 409 -18.85 -14.36 12.45
N VAL A 410 -19.05 -13.36 11.59
CA VAL A 410 -18.02 -12.37 11.21
C VAL A 410 -17.76 -11.38 12.34
N LEU A 411 -18.77 -10.99 13.10
CA LEU A 411 -18.66 -9.96 14.15
C LEU A 411 -17.56 -10.23 15.18
N PRO A 412 -17.42 -11.43 15.79
CA PRO A 412 -16.33 -11.71 16.72
C PRO A 412 -14.94 -11.43 16.16
N ALA A 413 -14.70 -11.80 14.90
CA ALA A 413 -13.42 -11.61 14.25
C ALA A 413 -13.09 -10.12 14.07
N ILE A 414 -14.06 -9.31 13.63
CA ILE A 414 -13.87 -7.88 13.39
C ILE A 414 -13.78 -7.11 14.71
N ILE A 415 -14.57 -7.45 15.73
CA ILE A 415 -14.45 -6.85 17.07
C ILE A 415 -13.05 -7.08 17.63
N LEU A 416 -12.52 -8.30 17.55
CA LEU A 416 -11.19 -8.64 18.04
C LEU A 416 -10.08 -8.02 17.17
N ALA A 417 -10.30 -7.83 15.87
CA ALA A 417 -9.35 -7.17 14.98
C ALA A 417 -9.05 -5.72 15.40
N GLY A 418 -9.98 -5.04 16.11
CA GLY A 418 -9.77 -3.69 16.66
C GLY A 418 -8.92 -3.65 17.94
N PHE A 419 -8.61 -4.78 18.59
CA PHE A 419 -7.89 -4.76 19.88
C PHE A 419 -6.43 -4.33 19.77
N PRO A 420 -5.64 -4.73 18.77
CA PRO A 420 -4.29 -4.22 18.58
C PRO A 420 -4.24 -2.73 18.25
N ASP A 421 -5.32 -2.19 17.67
CA ASP A 421 -5.42 -0.79 17.26
C ASP A 421 -5.99 0.12 18.37
N TYR A 422 -6.44 -0.46 19.49
CA TYR A 422 -7.20 0.22 20.55
C TYR A 422 -6.55 1.51 21.04
N GLU A 423 -5.28 1.46 21.48
CA GLU A 423 -4.57 2.62 22.00
C GLU A 423 -4.34 3.70 20.91
N ALA A 424 -4.05 3.27 19.68
CA ALA A 424 -3.84 4.16 18.56
C ALA A 424 -5.14 4.84 18.12
N ASP A 425 -6.25 4.10 18.11
CA ASP A 425 -7.58 4.62 17.77
C ASP A 425 -8.05 5.61 18.85
N GLU A 426 -7.91 5.27 20.13
CA GLU A 426 -8.24 6.16 21.25
C GLU A 426 -7.43 7.46 21.19
N ALA A 427 -6.11 7.38 20.99
CA ALA A 427 -5.22 8.53 20.90
C ALA A 427 -5.51 9.44 19.69
N THR A 428 -6.10 8.90 18.62
CA THR A 428 -6.49 9.67 17.42
C THR A 428 -7.96 10.11 17.41
N GLY A 429 -8.71 9.81 18.47
CA GLY A 429 -10.13 10.14 18.59
C GLY A 429 -11.04 9.28 17.69
N LYS A 430 -10.57 8.11 17.23
CA LYS A 430 -11.35 7.16 16.45
C LYS A 430 -12.13 6.23 17.40
N CYS A 431 -13.43 6.45 17.52
CA CYS A 431 -14.30 5.73 18.43
C CYS A 431 -14.81 4.42 17.82
N THR A 432 -13.92 3.43 17.62
CA THR A 432 -14.32 2.05 17.25
C THR A 432 -15.19 1.42 18.33
N LEU A 433 -15.85 0.31 18.03
CA LEU A 433 -16.70 -0.38 19.02
C LEU A 433 -15.89 -0.75 20.27
N ALA A 434 -14.67 -1.28 20.10
CA ALA A 434 -13.79 -1.64 21.21
C ALA A 434 -13.40 -0.42 22.07
N VAL A 435 -13.10 0.74 21.44
CA VAL A 435 -12.83 2.00 22.17
C VAL A 435 -14.06 2.49 22.92
N ARG A 436 -15.25 2.36 22.29
CA ARG A 436 -16.51 2.88 22.83
C ARG A 436 -17.00 2.14 24.08
N ILE A 437 -16.92 0.81 24.08
CA ILE A 437 -17.44 -0.04 25.18
C ILE A 437 -16.34 -0.65 26.07
N GLY A 438 -15.08 -0.42 25.72
CA GLY A 438 -13.91 -0.99 26.39
C GLY A 438 -13.61 -2.43 25.99
N ARG A 439 -12.33 -2.81 26.01
CA ARG A 439 -11.85 -4.15 25.61
C ARG A 439 -12.57 -5.31 26.33
N LYS A 440 -12.85 -5.16 27.63
CA LYS A 440 -13.51 -6.21 28.42
C LYS A 440 -14.92 -6.49 27.93
N SER A 441 -15.73 -5.43 27.74
CA SER A 441 -17.10 -5.55 27.24
C SER A 441 -17.14 -6.04 25.80
N ALA A 442 -16.20 -5.55 24.96
CA ALA A 442 -16.06 -5.98 23.57
C ALA A 442 -15.69 -7.48 23.45
N ALA A 443 -14.79 -7.97 24.32
CA ALA A 443 -14.44 -9.41 24.37
C ALA A 443 -15.61 -10.28 24.85
N MET A 444 -16.39 -9.83 25.84
CA MET A 444 -17.60 -10.52 26.28
C MET A 444 -18.63 -10.56 25.17
N LEU A 445 -18.87 -9.43 24.51
CA LEU A 445 -19.79 -9.32 23.38
C LEU A 445 -19.39 -10.25 22.23
N ALA A 446 -18.12 -10.28 21.86
CA ALA A 446 -17.59 -11.19 20.83
C ALA A 446 -17.85 -12.67 21.18
N GLY A 447 -17.61 -13.05 22.45
CA GLY A 447 -17.89 -14.42 22.92
C GLY A 447 -19.37 -14.77 22.88
N THR A 448 -20.25 -13.87 23.33
CA THR A 448 -21.71 -14.09 23.31
C THR A 448 -22.22 -14.22 21.87
N ILE A 449 -21.79 -13.33 20.97
CA ILE A 449 -22.16 -13.39 19.55
C ILE A 449 -21.66 -14.69 18.91
N ALA A 450 -20.42 -15.14 19.22
CA ALA A 450 -19.90 -16.40 18.69
C ALA A 450 -20.75 -17.61 19.08
N LEU A 451 -21.20 -17.67 20.35
CA LEU A 451 -22.10 -18.74 20.81
C LEU A 451 -23.46 -18.66 20.12
N SER A 452 -24.05 -17.46 20.03
CA SER A 452 -25.31 -17.24 19.32
C SER A 452 -25.22 -17.65 17.85
N ALA A 453 -24.13 -17.23 17.17
CA ALA A 453 -23.87 -17.62 15.79
C ALA A 453 -23.77 -19.13 15.62
N ALA A 454 -23.09 -19.85 16.54
CA ALA A 454 -22.91 -21.30 16.46
C ALA A 454 -24.21 -22.09 16.62
N VAL A 455 -25.18 -21.57 17.38
CA VAL A 455 -26.46 -22.22 17.64
C VAL A 455 -27.53 -21.85 16.62
N LEU A 456 -27.51 -20.63 16.09
CA LEU A 456 -28.50 -20.11 15.15
C LEU A 456 -28.75 -21.00 13.91
N PRO A 457 -27.75 -21.66 13.31
CA PRO A 457 -27.94 -22.59 12.20
C PRO A 457 -28.98 -23.70 12.45
N LEU A 458 -29.08 -24.19 13.70
CA LEU A 458 -30.06 -25.23 14.07
C LEU A 458 -31.52 -24.75 13.91
N PHE A 459 -31.77 -23.43 14.13
CA PHE A 459 -33.10 -22.86 13.99
C PHE A 459 -33.39 -22.37 12.57
N MET A 460 -32.35 -22.07 11.79
CA MET A 460 -32.49 -21.59 10.41
C MET A 460 -32.50 -22.71 9.38
N ASP A 461 -32.22 -23.94 9.78
CA ASP A 461 -31.97 -25.05 8.88
C ASP A 461 -33.18 -25.37 7.98
N HIS A 462 -34.42 -25.31 8.51
CA HIS A 462 -35.63 -25.53 7.73
C HIS A 462 -35.84 -24.49 6.61
N LEU A 463 -35.36 -23.25 6.80
CA LEU A 463 -35.38 -22.20 5.80
C LEU A 463 -34.27 -22.37 4.76
N ALA A 464 -33.17 -23.02 5.15
CA ALA A 464 -31.98 -23.29 4.34
C ALA A 464 -31.95 -24.74 3.81
N ARG A 465 -33.10 -25.41 3.67
CA ARG A 465 -33.25 -26.76 3.07
C ARG A 465 -32.34 -27.85 3.67
N GLY A 466 -31.98 -27.74 4.94
CA GLY A 466 -31.15 -28.72 5.64
C GLY A 466 -29.65 -28.56 5.38
N TRP A 467 -29.20 -27.42 4.88
CA TRP A 467 -27.78 -27.15 4.64
C TRP A 467 -27.05 -26.55 5.85
N MET A 468 -27.78 -25.92 6.76
CA MET A 468 -27.17 -25.13 7.86
C MET A 468 -26.91 -25.97 9.12
N TRP A 469 -27.66 -27.05 9.35
CA TRP A 469 -27.49 -27.84 10.56
C TRP A 469 -26.05 -28.39 10.71
N TRP A 470 -25.40 -28.76 9.60
CA TRP A 470 -24.03 -29.25 9.57
C TRP A 470 -23.00 -28.24 10.10
N VAL A 471 -23.31 -26.96 10.06
CA VAL A 471 -22.45 -25.90 10.60
C VAL A 471 -22.30 -26.01 12.10
N ALA A 472 -23.33 -26.41 12.82
CA ALA A 472 -23.33 -26.53 14.27
C ALA A 472 -22.26 -27.51 14.79
N ILE A 473 -21.97 -28.57 14.02
CA ILE A 473 -20.99 -29.61 14.39
C ILE A 473 -19.61 -29.01 14.66
N PRO A 474 -18.94 -28.28 13.72
CA PRO A 474 -17.68 -27.65 14.00
C PRO A 474 -17.82 -26.29 14.73
N ALA A 475 -18.91 -25.56 14.57
CA ALA A 475 -19.04 -24.20 15.10
C ALA A 475 -19.26 -24.18 16.62
N ILE A 476 -20.05 -25.09 17.20
CA ILE A 476 -20.30 -25.11 18.65
C ILE A 476 -19.00 -25.37 19.46
N PRO A 477 -18.22 -26.44 19.20
CA PRO A 477 -16.99 -26.67 19.93
C PRO A 477 -15.96 -25.56 19.67
N HIS A 478 -15.94 -24.99 18.45
CA HIS A 478 -15.05 -23.87 18.13
C HIS A 478 -15.42 -22.60 18.91
N ALA A 479 -16.72 -22.23 18.98
CA ALA A 479 -17.20 -21.10 19.77
C ALA A 479 -16.89 -21.29 21.27
N ALA A 480 -17.10 -22.50 21.80
CA ALA A 480 -16.75 -22.82 23.19
C ALA A 480 -15.24 -22.64 23.45
N TRP A 481 -14.38 -23.07 22.51
CA TRP A 481 -12.95 -22.87 22.59
C TRP A 481 -12.58 -21.38 22.51
N LEU A 482 -13.17 -20.62 21.59
CA LEU A 482 -12.98 -19.17 21.48
C LEU A 482 -13.37 -18.48 22.81
N CYS A 483 -14.52 -18.80 23.39
CA CYS A 483 -14.96 -18.27 24.68
C CYS A 483 -13.99 -18.62 25.81
N ARG A 484 -13.47 -19.85 25.85
CA ARG A 484 -12.45 -20.26 26.84
C ARG A 484 -11.19 -19.41 26.70
N ARG A 485 -10.70 -19.21 25.46
CA ARG A 485 -9.50 -18.36 25.19
C ARG A 485 -9.76 -16.88 25.53
N LEU A 486 -10.95 -16.34 25.26
CA LEU A 486 -11.35 -15.00 25.67
C LEU A 486 -11.39 -14.84 27.18
N ARG A 487 -11.91 -15.84 27.94
CA ARG A 487 -11.88 -15.82 29.41
C ARG A 487 -10.45 -15.81 29.94
N THR A 488 -9.54 -16.58 29.34
CA THR A 488 -8.11 -16.57 29.71
C THR A 488 -7.49 -15.20 29.45
N TYR A 489 -7.79 -14.59 28.28
CA TYR A 489 -7.34 -13.23 27.92
C TYR A 489 -7.83 -12.18 28.94
N LEU A 490 -9.11 -12.25 29.34
CA LEU A 490 -9.69 -11.30 30.30
C LEU A 490 -9.17 -11.47 31.74
N ARG A 491 -8.67 -12.65 32.10
CA ARG A 491 -8.08 -12.93 33.42
C ARG A 491 -6.61 -12.49 33.51
N ALA A 492 -5.95 -12.25 32.39
CA ALA A 492 -4.61 -11.68 32.39
C ALA A 492 -4.67 -10.23 32.90
N GLY A 493 -3.90 -9.90 33.94
CA GLY A 493 -3.96 -8.59 34.61
C GLY A 493 -3.69 -7.39 33.69
N THR A 494 -2.74 -7.55 32.77
CA THR A 494 -2.47 -6.64 31.64
C THR A 494 -2.68 -7.43 30.35
N PRO A 495 -3.80 -7.20 29.63
CA PRO A 495 -4.03 -7.88 28.36
C PRO A 495 -2.93 -7.54 27.36
N PRO A 496 -2.33 -8.51 26.68
CA PRO A 496 -1.33 -8.26 25.66
C PRO A 496 -1.93 -7.42 24.52
N GLY A 497 -1.18 -6.44 24.01
CA GLY A 497 -1.60 -5.61 22.88
C GLY A 497 -1.76 -6.43 21.58
N ARG A 498 -0.95 -7.50 21.41
CA ARG A 498 -1.06 -8.43 20.27
C ARG A 498 -1.83 -9.68 20.65
N ILE A 499 -2.81 -10.04 19.84
CA ILE A 499 -3.72 -11.17 20.07
C ILE A 499 -3.81 -12.10 18.84
N ASP A 500 -2.72 -12.24 18.08
CA ASP A 500 -2.72 -12.93 16.77
C ASP A 500 -3.37 -14.33 16.84
N ALA A 501 -3.05 -15.14 17.87
CA ALA A 501 -3.63 -16.49 18.02
C ALA A 501 -5.16 -16.46 18.27
N LEU A 502 -5.64 -15.48 19.04
CA LEU A 502 -7.06 -15.31 19.31
C LEU A 502 -7.80 -14.82 18.07
N LEU A 503 -7.17 -13.95 17.31
CA LEU A 503 -7.71 -13.43 16.05
C LEU A 503 -7.77 -14.53 14.98
N ILE A 504 -6.73 -15.37 14.84
CA ILE A 504 -6.77 -16.52 13.92
C ILE A 504 -7.92 -17.45 14.29
N LEU A 505 -8.13 -17.70 15.59
CA LEU A 505 -9.24 -18.52 16.04
C LEU A 505 -10.61 -17.94 15.65
N ALA A 506 -10.78 -16.62 15.77
CA ALA A 506 -12.02 -15.95 15.37
C ALA A 506 -12.20 -15.90 13.83
N LEU A 507 -11.13 -15.70 13.08
CA LEU A 507 -11.16 -15.70 11.61
C LEU A 507 -11.48 -17.11 11.07
N THR A 508 -10.92 -18.15 11.66
CA THR A 508 -11.24 -19.54 11.25
C THR A 508 -12.65 -19.96 11.66
N PHE A 509 -13.19 -19.40 12.75
CA PHE A 509 -14.57 -19.65 13.17
C PHE A 509 -15.58 -19.23 12.10
N MET A 510 -15.46 -18.05 11.51
CA MET A 510 -16.40 -17.56 10.50
C MET A 510 -16.40 -18.38 9.21
N ILE A 511 -15.30 -19.08 8.88
CA ILE A 511 -15.18 -19.87 7.65
C ILE A 511 -16.19 -21.03 7.64
N TRP A 512 -16.51 -21.62 8.79
CA TRP A 512 -17.47 -22.70 8.89
C TRP A 512 -18.84 -22.35 8.31
N PHE A 513 -19.27 -21.09 8.48
CA PHE A 513 -20.58 -20.59 8.08
C PHE A 513 -20.72 -20.31 6.57
N ALA A 514 -19.64 -20.36 5.82
CA ALA A 514 -19.68 -20.30 4.37
C ALA A 514 -19.25 -21.64 3.74
N ALA A 515 -18.17 -22.25 4.25
CA ALA A 515 -17.60 -23.46 3.65
C ALA A 515 -18.50 -24.71 3.86
N VAL A 516 -19.06 -24.88 5.06
CA VAL A 516 -19.89 -26.08 5.36
C VAL A 516 -21.20 -26.05 4.58
N PRO A 517 -22.01 -24.97 4.57
CA PRO A 517 -23.22 -24.95 3.76
C PRO A 517 -22.91 -25.06 2.26
N LEU A 518 -21.85 -24.42 1.77
CA LEU A 518 -21.43 -24.57 0.38
C LEU A 518 -21.12 -26.04 0.04
N ALA A 519 -20.37 -26.73 0.90
CA ALA A 519 -20.10 -28.16 0.71
C ALA A 519 -21.39 -29.00 0.77
N ALA A 520 -22.30 -28.69 1.71
CA ALA A 520 -23.58 -29.38 1.82
C ALA A 520 -24.50 -29.17 0.58
N ILE A 521 -24.45 -27.99 -0.02
CA ILE A 521 -25.15 -27.68 -1.27
C ILE A 521 -24.56 -28.53 -2.41
N LEU A 522 -23.24 -28.47 -2.61
CA LEU A 522 -22.55 -29.15 -3.72
C LEU A 522 -22.56 -30.69 -3.62
N LEU A 523 -22.68 -31.25 -2.44
CA LEU A 523 -22.75 -32.73 -2.25
C LEU A 523 -24.17 -33.31 -2.40
N ARG A 524 -25.20 -32.46 -2.45
CA ARG A 524 -26.61 -32.87 -2.64
C ARG A 524 -27.09 -32.68 -4.08
N GLU A 525 -26.32 -32.03 -4.92
CA GLU A 525 -26.48 -32.00 -6.37
C GLU A 525 -25.81 -33.24 -7.01
#